data_b5262d2d802302f65c50d2a9b7afca1d
#
_entry.id   b5262d2d802302f65c50d2a9b7afca1d
#
_cell.length_a   1.000
_cell.length_b   1.000
_cell.length_c   1.000
_cell.angle_alpha   90.00
_cell.angle_beta   90.00
_cell.angle_gamma   90.00
#
_symmetry.space_group_name_H-M   'P 1'
#
loop_
_entity.id
_entity.type
_entity.pdbx_description
1 polymer ?
#
loop_
_entity_poly.entity_id
_entity_poly.type
_entity_poly.pdbx_seq_one_letter_code
_entity_poly.pdbx_strand_id
1 'polypeptide(L)'
;ATDILLTATSENQRLFKNIHGKDSICIPENCIIGHIHLNKGKFVNPCKYNLVVIGSLDARKSVGILLEAVARLKFKEMVHVDIVGDGSLKDKLQQYAIKNGLNSLITWHGKLPRDKAVQVFDSAHLHVITSISEGNPTTIWEAMSFGVPTLSFDHCGMHDTLCDGAGILVPIESTYEANVQGITNAIDVVLAAPERLERLAEATLIRAKKYTWEIRRKFWNELYDELVMKLDKKRK
;
A
#
# COMPACT_ATOMS: atom_id res chain seq x y z
N ALA A 1 -31.38 -6.09 16.06
CA ALA A 1 -30.15 -6.31 16.81
C ALA A 1 -29.12 -6.92 15.85
N THR A 2 -27.88 -6.45 15.89
CA THR A 2 -26.79 -6.99 15.06
C THR A 2 -26.12 -8.11 15.85
N ASP A 3 -26.04 -9.31 15.30
CA ASP A 3 -25.44 -10.48 15.97
C ASP A 3 -23.92 -10.48 15.88
N ILE A 4 -23.34 -9.98 14.80
CA ILE A 4 -21.90 -9.80 14.61
C ILE A 4 -21.63 -8.45 13.95
N LEU A 5 -20.61 -7.76 14.43
CA LEU A 5 -20.10 -6.51 13.87
C LEU A 5 -18.71 -6.75 13.30
N LEU A 6 -18.50 -6.31 12.07
CA LEU A 6 -17.21 -6.40 11.38
C LEU A 6 -16.64 -5.01 11.14
N THR A 7 -15.34 -4.87 11.28
CA THR A 7 -14.61 -3.63 10.98
C THR A 7 -13.40 -3.94 10.09
N ALA A 8 -13.06 -3.01 9.22
CA ALA A 8 -11.97 -3.21 8.26
C ALA A 8 -10.58 -2.96 8.85
N THR A 9 -10.50 -2.18 9.93
CA THR A 9 -9.23 -1.77 10.56
C THR A 9 -9.32 -1.84 12.08
N SER A 10 -8.19 -2.00 12.74
CA SER A 10 -8.10 -1.97 14.20
C SER A 10 -8.46 -0.59 14.77
N GLU A 11 -8.22 0.48 14.03
CA GLU A 11 -8.64 1.83 14.39
C GLU A 11 -10.16 1.92 14.43
N ASN A 12 -10.86 1.47 13.39
CA ASN A 12 -12.33 1.43 13.34
C ASN A 12 -12.89 0.53 14.44
N GLN A 13 -12.22 -0.59 14.75
CA GLN A 13 -12.61 -1.47 15.85
C GLN A 13 -12.58 -0.73 17.19
N ARG A 14 -11.50 -0.01 17.48
CA ARG A 14 -11.38 0.80 18.71
C ARG A 14 -12.41 1.93 18.78
N LEU A 15 -12.60 2.66 17.68
CA LEU A 15 -13.59 3.74 17.60
C LEU A 15 -15.01 3.21 17.84
N PHE A 16 -15.37 2.09 17.24
CA PHE A 16 -16.69 1.48 17.41
C PHE A 16 -16.91 1.02 18.85
N LYS A 17 -15.89 0.41 19.47
CA LYS A 17 -15.91 0.02 20.88
C LYS A 17 -16.12 1.23 21.80
N ASN A 18 -15.37 2.32 21.55
CA ASN A 18 -15.44 3.53 22.36
C ASN A 18 -16.78 4.26 22.24
N ILE A 19 -17.33 4.35 21.02
CA ILE A 19 -18.55 5.11 20.77
C ILE A 19 -19.81 4.30 21.14
N HIS A 20 -19.83 3.00 20.85
CA HIS A 20 -21.03 2.18 20.95
C HIS A 20 -20.94 1.08 22.02
N GLY A 21 -19.79 0.90 22.68
CA GLY A 21 -19.58 -0.14 23.69
C GLY A 21 -19.62 -1.58 23.12
N LYS A 22 -19.59 -1.74 21.79
CA LYS A 22 -19.73 -3.03 21.12
C LYS A 22 -18.39 -3.55 20.62
N ASP A 23 -18.17 -4.85 20.81
CA ASP A 23 -17.04 -5.54 20.21
C ASP A 23 -17.29 -5.84 18.73
N SER A 24 -16.23 -5.87 17.93
CA SER A 24 -16.27 -6.22 16.52
C SER A 24 -15.11 -7.14 16.18
N ILE A 25 -15.23 -7.86 15.08
CA ILE A 25 -14.14 -8.65 14.49
C ILE A 25 -13.47 -7.78 13.44
N CYS A 26 -12.17 -7.57 13.57
CA CYS A 26 -11.39 -6.81 12.59
C CYS A 26 -10.96 -7.73 11.44
N ILE A 27 -11.40 -7.41 10.23
CA ILE A 27 -11.05 -8.15 9.01
C ILE A 27 -10.78 -7.13 7.91
N PRO A 28 -9.58 -7.11 7.31
CA PRO A 28 -9.30 -6.26 6.17
C PRO A 28 -10.31 -6.50 5.03
N GLU A 29 -10.78 -5.47 4.36
CA GLU A 29 -11.75 -5.59 3.26
C GLU A 29 -11.20 -6.36 2.06
N ASN A 30 -9.92 -6.18 1.77
CA ASN A 30 -9.22 -6.79 0.65
C ASN A 30 -8.31 -7.92 1.08
N CYS A 31 -7.96 -8.77 0.13
CA CYS A 31 -6.98 -9.85 0.27
C CYS A 31 -6.31 -10.12 -1.09
N ILE A 32 -5.32 -10.99 -1.09
CA ILE A 32 -4.62 -11.36 -2.31
C ILE A 32 -5.48 -12.35 -3.10
N ILE A 33 -5.72 -12.00 -4.36
CA ILE A 33 -6.41 -12.84 -5.34
C ILE A 33 -5.39 -13.21 -6.41
N GLY A 34 -5.16 -14.50 -6.62
CA GLY A 34 -4.20 -15.01 -7.60
C GLY A 34 -2.89 -15.49 -6.98
N HIS A 35 -1.86 -15.58 -7.82
CA HIS A 35 -0.57 -16.15 -7.42
C HIS A 35 0.31 -15.13 -6.69
N ILE A 36 1.03 -15.63 -5.70
CA ILE A 36 2.10 -14.88 -5.04
C ILE A 36 3.40 -15.18 -5.81
N HIS A 37 4.06 -14.14 -6.25
CA HIS A 37 5.24 -14.21 -7.10
C HIS A 37 6.30 -13.21 -6.62
N LEU A 38 7.58 -13.58 -6.73
CA LEU A 38 8.70 -12.66 -6.52
C LEU A 38 9.74 -12.84 -7.62
N ASN A 39 9.94 -11.80 -8.39
CA ASN A 39 11.07 -11.68 -9.29
C ASN A 39 12.33 -11.27 -8.49
N LYS A 40 13.12 -12.25 -8.02
CA LYS A 40 14.36 -11.96 -7.28
C LYS A 40 15.42 -11.27 -8.14
N GLY A 41 15.40 -11.46 -9.46
CA GLY A 41 16.35 -10.85 -10.38
C GLY A 41 16.38 -9.32 -10.31
N LYS A 42 15.28 -8.69 -9.94
CA LYS A 42 15.22 -7.22 -9.81
C LYS A 42 16.14 -6.63 -8.73
N PHE A 43 16.55 -7.42 -7.73
CA PHE A 43 17.44 -6.98 -6.66
C PHE A 43 18.93 -7.20 -6.98
N VAL A 44 19.23 -7.86 -8.07
CA VAL A 44 20.64 -8.16 -8.47
C VAL A 44 21.22 -6.97 -9.23
N ASN A 45 21.99 -6.14 -8.54
CA ASN A 45 22.70 -4.97 -9.10
C ASN A 45 21.80 -4.09 -10.00
N PRO A 46 20.68 -3.60 -9.52
CA PRO A 46 19.79 -2.79 -10.34
C PRO A 46 20.48 -1.48 -10.76
N CYS A 47 20.35 -1.10 -12.02
CA CYS A 47 20.81 0.22 -12.47
C CYS A 47 20.04 1.34 -11.80
N LYS A 48 18.75 1.12 -11.51
CA LYS A 48 17.86 2.03 -10.78
C LYS A 48 16.87 1.25 -9.94
N TYR A 49 16.41 1.87 -8.86
CA TYR A 49 15.32 1.35 -8.02
C TYR A 49 14.00 1.88 -8.52
N ASN A 50 13.10 0.99 -8.95
CA ASN A 50 11.78 1.36 -9.45
C ASN A 50 10.81 1.58 -8.30
N LEU A 51 10.36 2.81 -8.14
CA LEU A 51 9.25 3.22 -7.27
C LEU A 51 7.96 3.19 -8.09
N VAL A 52 6.88 2.64 -7.57
CA VAL A 52 5.60 2.53 -8.30
C VAL A 52 4.49 3.20 -7.52
N VAL A 53 3.69 4.01 -8.23
CA VAL A 53 2.41 4.55 -7.74
C VAL A 53 1.31 4.08 -8.67
N ILE A 54 0.24 3.50 -8.10
CA ILE A 54 -0.96 3.11 -8.85
C ILE A 54 -2.19 3.72 -8.19
N GLY A 55 -2.92 4.55 -8.93
CA GLY A 55 -4.16 5.15 -8.42
C GLY A 55 -4.59 6.39 -9.17
N SER A 56 -5.70 7.02 -8.73
CA SER A 56 -6.16 8.28 -9.28
C SER A 56 -5.19 9.43 -8.94
N LEU A 57 -5.00 10.34 -9.89
CA LEU A 57 -4.16 11.51 -9.71
C LEU A 57 -5.02 12.69 -9.22
N ASP A 58 -5.45 12.62 -7.98
CA ASP A 58 -6.30 13.59 -7.29
C ASP A 58 -5.67 14.08 -5.97
N ALA A 59 -6.33 15.03 -5.30
CA ALA A 59 -5.82 15.63 -4.06
C ALA A 59 -5.69 14.60 -2.94
N ARG A 60 -6.60 13.62 -2.85
CA ARG A 60 -6.60 12.59 -1.80
C ARG A 60 -5.39 11.67 -1.90
N LYS A 61 -4.99 11.30 -3.12
CA LYS A 61 -3.81 10.44 -3.36
C LYS A 61 -2.48 11.17 -3.17
N SER A 62 -2.49 12.50 -3.21
CA SER A 62 -1.36 13.39 -2.87
C SER A 62 -0.02 12.98 -3.52
N VAL A 63 -0.05 12.54 -4.78
CA VAL A 63 1.16 12.11 -5.53
C VAL A 63 2.20 13.23 -5.62
N GLY A 64 1.79 14.50 -5.47
CA GLY A 64 2.69 15.65 -5.38
C GLY A 64 3.73 15.52 -4.26
N ILE A 65 3.36 14.92 -3.12
CA ILE A 65 4.30 14.67 -2.00
C ILE A 65 5.44 13.75 -2.48
N LEU A 66 5.14 12.69 -3.23
CA LEU A 66 6.19 11.83 -3.77
C LEU A 66 7.08 12.58 -4.77
N LEU A 67 6.51 13.36 -5.68
CA LEU A 67 7.31 14.11 -6.66
C LEU A 67 8.25 15.10 -5.99
N GLU A 68 7.77 15.81 -4.96
CA GLU A 68 8.61 16.71 -4.17
C GLU A 68 9.67 15.96 -3.37
N ALA A 69 9.32 14.82 -2.80
CA ALA A 69 10.29 13.97 -2.11
C ALA A 69 11.38 13.49 -3.07
N VAL A 70 11.03 13.00 -4.26
CA VAL A 70 12.00 12.56 -5.29
C VAL A 70 12.91 13.71 -5.73
N ALA A 71 12.39 14.94 -5.86
CA ALA A 71 13.19 16.11 -6.19
C ALA A 71 14.29 16.41 -5.14
N ARG A 72 14.07 16.02 -3.88
CA ARG A 72 14.94 16.28 -2.71
C ARG A 72 15.86 15.11 -2.35
N LEU A 73 15.70 13.94 -2.99
CA LEU A 73 16.56 12.79 -2.71
C LEU A 73 18.04 13.11 -2.93
N LYS A 74 18.89 12.57 -2.07
CA LYS A 74 20.36 12.69 -2.19
C LYS A 74 20.88 12.00 -3.45
N PHE A 75 20.26 10.88 -3.84
CA PHE A 75 20.65 10.04 -4.98
C PHE A 75 19.46 9.83 -5.92
N LYS A 76 18.79 10.92 -6.32
CA LYS A 76 17.58 10.86 -7.16
C LYS A 76 17.81 10.16 -8.52
N GLU A 77 19.01 10.19 -9.04
CA GLU A 77 19.39 9.51 -10.28
C GLU A 77 19.38 7.98 -10.17
N MET A 78 19.42 7.45 -8.93
CA MET A 78 19.31 6.01 -8.65
C MET A 78 17.86 5.53 -8.63
N VAL A 79 16.87 6.40 -8.77
CA VAL A 79 15.47 6.00 -8.79
C VAL A 79 14.86 6.17 -10.18
N HIS A 80 13.85 5.35 -10.46
CA HIS A 80 12.86 5.53 -11.50
C HIS A 80 11.47 5.47 -10.87
N VAL A 81 10.52 6.27 -11.36
CA VAL A 81 9.16 6.31 -10.82
C VAL A 81 8.18 5.95 -11.93
N ASP A 82 7.47 4.86 -11.76
CA ASP A 82 6.34 4.47 -12.61
C ASP A 82 5.03 4.98 -12.00
N ILE A 83 4.33 5.85 -12.71
CA ILE A 83 3.04 6.41 -12.29
C ILE A 83 1.95 5.87 -13.19
N VAL A 84 1.10 5.00 -12.61
CA VAL A 84 -0.03 4.37 -13.30
C VAL A 84 -1.32 4.99 -12.77
N GLY A 85 -2.05 5.67 -13.64
CA GLY A 85 -3.31 6.31 -13.30
C GLY A 85 -3.56 7.59 -14.07
N ASP A 86 -4.72 8.17 -13.81
CA ASP A 86 -5.16 9.44 -14.41
C ASP A 86 -6.00 10.21 -13.37
N GLY A 87 -6.20 11.49 -13.58
CA GLY A 87 -7.01 12.31 -12.68
C GLY A 87 -6.81 13.80 -12.86
N SER A 88 -7.56 14.58 -12.09
CA SER A 88 -7.64 16.04 -12.22
C SER A 88 -6.33 16.80 -11.98
N LEU A 89 -5.35 16.16 -11.32
CA LEU A 89 -4.06 16.79 -11.04
C LEU A 89 -2.94 16.35 -12.00
N LYS A 90 -3.21 15.49 -12.98
CA LYS A 90 -2.20 14.93 -13.89
C LYS A 90 -1.33 16.01 -14.53
N ASP A 91 -1.94 16.99 -15.19
CA ASP A 91 -1.20 18.04 -15.91
C ASP A 91 -0.34 18.89 -14.97
N LYS A 92 -0.86 19.20 -13.77
CA LYS A 92 -0.10 19.94 -12.75
C LYS A 92 1.10 19.13 -12.24
N LEU A 93 0.94 17.84 -12.03
CA LEU A 93 2.02 16.93 -11.59
C LEU A 93 3.09 16.80 -12.69
N GLN A 94 2.68 16.68 -13.95
CA GLN A 94 3.62 16.62 -15.08
C GLN A 94 4.40 17.94 -15.24
N GLN A 95 3.71 19.09 -15.15
CA GLN A 95 4.36 20.41 -15.16
C GLN A 95 5.36 20.56 -14.00
N TYR A 96 4.98 20.11 -12.80
CA TYR A 96 5.90 20.11 -11.66
C TYR A 96 7.15 19.26 -11.94
N ALA A 97 6.98 18.05 -12.48
CA ALA A 97 8.08 17.15 -12.80
C ALA A 97 9.05 17.78 -13.84
N ILE A 98 8.52 18.41 -14.88
CA ILE A 98 9.33 19.12 -15.89
C ILE A 98 10.11 20.26 -15.23
N LYS A 99 9.42 21.11 -14.47
CA LYS A 99 10.03 22.29 -13.83
C LYS A 99 11.15 21.93 -12.87
N ASN A 100 11.08 20.76 -12.22
CA ASN A 100 12.07 20.29 -11.24
C ASN A 100 13.06 19.27 -11.80
N GLY A 101 13.11 19.09 -13.12
CA GLY A 101 14.08 18.22 -13.78
C GLY A 101 13.88 16.74 -13.51
N LEU A 102 12.64 16.30 -13.21
CA LEU A 102 12.31 14.91 -12.91
C LEU A 102 11.86 14.12 -14.14
N ASN A 103 11.72 14.76 -15.28
CA ASN A 103 11.07 14.17 -16.46
C ASN A 103 11.75 12.88 -16.93
N SER A 104 13.09 12.79 -16.83
CA SER A 104 13.85 11.59 -17.18
C SER A 104 13.80 10.47 -16.14
N LEU A 105 13.25 10.74 -14.95
CA LEU A 105 13.11 9.80 -13.85
C LEU A 105 11.71 9.20 -13.77
N ILE A 106 10.74 9.73 -14.52
CA ILE A 106 9.32 9.36 -14.37
C ILE A 106 8.76 8.83 -15.67
N THR A 107 8.12 7.67 -15.61
CA THR A 107 7.24 7.17 -16.67
C THR A 107 5.78 7.35 -16.29
N TRP A 108 5.04 8.07 -17.12
CA TRP A 108 3.60 8.30 -16.99
C TRP A 108 2.85 7.31 -17.86
N HIS A 109 2.32 6.24 -17.27
CA HIS A 109 1.60 5.20 -17.99
C HIS A 109 0.16 5.58 -18.35
N GLY A 110 -0.38 6.64 -17.72
CA GLY A 110 -1.81 6.93 -17.82
C GLY A 110 -2.68 5.85 -17.18
N LYS A 111 -3.95 5.81 -17.56
CA LYS A 111 -4.89 4.81 -17.08
C LYS A 111 -4.66 3.48 -17.82
N LEU A 112 -4.27 2.44 -17.12
CA LEU A 112 -4.11 1.08 -17.65
C LEU A 112 -5.28 0.18 -17.23
N PRO A 113 -5.63 -0.85 -18.04
CA PRO A 113 -6.44 -1.97 -17.56
C PRO A 113 -5.78 -2.62 -16.34
N ARG A 114 -6.60 -3.19 -15.43
CA ARG A 114 -6.12 -3.70 -14.14
C ARG A 114 -5.01 -4.74 -14.29
N ASP A 115 -5.16 -5.69 -15.21
CA ASP A 115 -4.17 -6.72 -15.49
C ASP A 115 -2.82 -6.14 -15.90
N LYS A 116 -2.80 -5.07 -16.69
CA LYS A 116 -1.59 -4.34 -17.09
C LYS A 116 -1.01 -3.50 -15.96
N ALA A 117 -1.88 -2.83 -15.20
CA ALA A 117 -1.46 -2.03 -14.05
C ALA A 117 -0.73 -2.89 -13.00
N VAL A 118 -1.25 -4.07 -12.70
CA VAL A 118 -0.67 -5.00 -11.72
C VAL A 118 0.68 -5.55 -12.20
N GLN A 119 0.87 -5.76 -13.50
CA GLN A 119 2.15 -6.25 -14.06
C GLN A 119 3.32 -5.28 -13.83
N VAL A 120 3.06 -3.99 -13.62
CA VAL A 120 4.12 -3.01 -13.31
C VAL A 120 4.85 -3.37 -12.01
N PHE A 121 4.20 -4.09 -11.09
CA PHE A 121 4.84 -4.55 -9.85
C PHE A 121 5.95 -5.60 -10.08
N ASP A 122 5.99 -6.28 -11.22
CA ASP A 122 7.01 -7.31 -11.45
C ASP A 122 8.44 -6.72 -11.42
N SER A 123 8.62 -5.53 -11.98
CA SER A 123 9.89 -4.79 -11.95
C SER A 123 10.04 -3.81 -10.79
N ALA A 124 8.98 -3.60 -10.00
CA ALA A 124 8.98 -2.63 -8.92
C ALA A 124 9.80 -3.10 -7.72
N HIS A 125 10.55 -2.18 -7.12
CA HIS A 125 11.30 -2.40 -5.87
C HIS A 125 10.53 -1.90 -4.65
N LEU A 126 9.72 -0.85 -4.82
CA LEU A 126 8.95 -0.22 -3.77
C LEU A 126 7.64 0.35 -4.32
N HIS A 127 6.53 -0.01 -3.73
CA HIS A 127 5.24 0.65 -3.95
C HIS A 127 5.13 1.84 -3.02
N VAL A 128 4.67 3.00 -3.50
CA VAL A 128 4.55 4.21 -2.69
C VAL A 128 3.11 4.70 -2.67
N ILE A 129 2.58 4.91 -1.47
CA ILE A 129 1.26 5.50 -1.24
C ILE A 129 1.42 6.74 -0.37
N THR A 130 1.19 7.90 -0.96
CA THR A 130 1.21 9.20 -0.28
C THR A 130 -0.18 9.73 0.04
N SER A 131 -1.20 8.87 -0.06
CA SER A 131 -2.59 9.23 0.22
C SER A 131 -2.76 9.73 1.66
N ILE A 132 -3.56 10.77 1.83
CA ILE A 132 -3.90 11.34 3.14
C ILE A 132 -5.17 10.73 3.76
N SER A 133 -5.86 9.88 3.01
CA SER A 133 -7.04 9.13 3.48
C SER A 133 -7.20 7.86 2.67
N GLU A 134 -7.12 6.73 3.34
CA GLU A 134 -7.30 5.39 2.76
C GLU A 134 -7.93 4.45 3.80
N GLY A 135 -8.83 3.56 3.35
CA GLY A 135 -9.29 2.45 4.18
C GLY A 135 -8.32 1.26 4.09
N ASN A 136 -8.48 0.48 3.05
CA ASN A 136 -7.66 -0.70 2.76
C ASN A 136 -7.44 -0.79 1.24
N PRO A 137 -6.47 -0.06 0.67
CA PRO A 137 -6.29 0.03 -0.77
C PRO A 137 -5.88 -1.30 -1.38
N THR A 138 -6.57 -1.70 -2.47
CA THR A 138 -6.30 -2.96 -3.19
C THR A 138 -4.87 -3.05 -3.69
N THR A 139 -4.27 -1.93 -4.06
CA THR A 139 -2.90 -1.86 -4.60
C THR A 139 -1.83 -2.36 -3.63
N ILE A 140 -2.05 -2.29 -2.31
CA ILE A 140 -1.13 -2.89 -1.33
C ILE A 140 -1.10 -4.42 -1.46
N TRP A 141 -2.28 -5.04 -1.59
CA TRP A 141 -2.40 -6.49 -1.73
C TRP A 141 -1.87 -6.97 -3.07
N GLU A 142 -2.08 -6.17 -4.12
CA GLU A 142 -1.50 -6.39 -5.44
C GLU A 142 0.03 -6.30 -5.37
N ALA A 143 0.61 -5.26 -4.77
CA ALA A 143 2.05 -5.14 -4.55
C ALA A 143 2.63 -6.30 -3.72
N MET A 144 1.94 -6.68 -2.62
CA MET A 144 2.33 -7.82 -1.80
C MET A 144 2.40 -9.13 -2.58
N SER A 145 1.48 -9.34 -3.53
CA SER A 145 1.47 -10.57 -4.35
C SER A 145 2.71 -10.69 -5.24
N PHE A 146 3.40 -9.59 -5.54
CA PHE A 146 4.67 -9.54 -6.25
C PHE A 146 5.89 -9.38 -5.33
N GLY A 147 5.70 -9.52 -4.02
CA GLY A 147 6.77 -9.29 -3.05
C GLY A 147 7.30 -7.87 -3.06
N VAL A 148 6.46 -6.89 -3.42
CA VAL A 148 6.83 -5.47 -3.43
C VAL A 148 6.40 -4.84 -2.11
N PRO A 149 7.36 -4.40 -1.27
CA PRO A 149 7.04 -3.69 -0.03
C PRO A 149 6.40 -2.34 -0.34
N THR A 150 5.54 -1.86 0.56
CA THR A 150 4.88 -0.56 0.42
C THR A 150 5.45 0.44 1.42
N LEU A 151 5.78 1.64 0.94
CA LEU A 151 6.01 2.85 1.73
C LEU A 151 4.71 3.64 1.81
N SER A 152 4.25 3.95 3.00
CA SER A 152 3.01 4.71 3.21
C SER A 152 3.08 5.55 4.48
N PHE A 153 2.18 6.54 4.61
CA PHE A 153 1.89 7.16 5.89
C PHE A 153 1.25 6.15 6.85
N ASP A 154 1.57 6.28 8.14
CA ASP A 154 1.01 5.46 9.22
C ASP A 154 -0.34 6.04 9.68
N HIS A 155 -1.38 5.74 8.95
CA HIS A 155 -2.75 6.15 9.27
C HIS A 155 -3.77 5.14 8.74
N CYS A 156 -4.97 5.20 9.27
CA CYS A 156 -6.09 4.35 8.87
C CYS A 156 -5.71 2.84 8.91
N GLY A 157 -6.03 2.08 7.87
CA GLY A 157 -5.70 0.65 7.78
C GLY A 157 -4.27 0.31 7.35
N MET A 158 -3.39 1.31 7.14
CA MET A 158 -2.02 1.07 6.69
C MET A 158 -1.21 0.31 7.74
N HIS A 159 -1.34 0.71 9.02
CA HIS A 159 -0.67 0.05 10.12
C HIS A 159 -0.97 -1.46 10.16
N ASP A 160 -2.25 -1.81 10.12
CA ASP A 160 -2.70 -3.21 10.17
C ASP A 160 -2.22 -4.03 8.98
N THR A 161 -2.11 -3.38 7.81
CA THR A 161 -1.75 -4.05 6.57
C THR A 161 -0.24 -4.22 6.41
N LEU A 162 0.56 -3.22 6.83
CA LEU A 162 2.00 -3.15 6.60
C LEU A 162 2.85 -3.53 7.83
N CYS A 163 2.24 -3.95 8.94
CA CYS A 163 2.97 -4.44 10.11
C CYS A 163 3.83 -5.67 9.79
N ASP A 164 4.61 -6.15 10.76
CA ASP A 164 5.51 -7.31 10.64
C ASP A 164 6.59 -7.17 9.55
N GLY A 165 7.01 -5.94 9.25
CA GLY A 165 8.07 -5.67 8.28
C GLY A 165 7.64 -5.79 6.81
N ALA A 166 6.33 -5.85 6.52
CA ALA A 166 5.81 -5.92 5.15
C ALA A 166 5.80 -4.56 4.42
N GLY A 167 6.25 -3.49 5.09
CA GLY A 167 6.31 -2.15 4.51
C GLY A 167 7.05 -1.17 5.39
N ILE A 168 7.05 0.08 4.96
CA ILE A 168 7.65 1.21 5.66
C ILE A 168 6.53 2.19 5.99
N LEU A 169 6.33 2.46 7.27
CA LEU A 169 5.34 3.39 7.77
C LEU A 169 6.01 4.69 8.19
N VAL A 170 5.53 5.79 7.67
CA VAL A 170 6.00 7.15 7.97
C VAL A 170 4.90 7.86 8.76
N PRO A 171 5.18 8.44 9.91
CA PRO A 171 4.19 9.25 10.62
C PRO A 171 3.59 10.32 9.72
N ILE A 172 2.27 10.52 9.81
CA ILE A 172 1.63 11.64 9.14
C ILE A 172 1.75 12.88 10.01
N GLU A 173 2.28 13.94 9.43
CA GLU A 173 2.55 15.20 10.12
C GLU A 173 1.49 16.26 9.79
N SER A 174 1.39 17.29 10.62
CA SER A 174 0.41 18.36 10.47
C SER A 174 0.68 19.31 9.31
N THR A 175 1.91 19.31 8.76
CA THR A 175 2.28 20.18 7.65
C THR A 175 2.65 19.39 6.41
N TYR A 176 2.34 19.97 5.25
CA TYR A 176 2.71 19.38 3.96
C TYR A 176 4.23 19.17 3.85
N GLU A 177 5.01 20.16 4.26
CA GLU A 177 6.48 20.14 4.21
C GLU A 177 7.07 19.00 5.04
N ALA A 178 6.57 18.78 6.25
CA ALA A 178 7.04 17.69 7.12
C ALA A 178 6.68 16.31 6.52
N ASN A 179 5.53 16.19 5.88
CA ASN A 179 5.14 14.97 5.15
C ASN A 179 6.06 14.68 3.96
N VAL A 180 6.42 15.70 3.17
CA VAL A 180 7.41 15.57 2.09
C VAL A 180 8.75 15.12 2.65
N GLN A 181 9.22 15.76 3.74
CA GLN A 181 10.50 15.41 4.36
C GLN A 181 10.50 13.98 4.91
N GLY A 182 9.39 13.53 5.53
CA GLY A 182 9.23 12.17 6.02
C GLY A 182 9.37 11.12 4.91
N ILE A 183 8.69 11.31 3.78
CA ILE A 183 8.80 10.43 2.61
C ILE A 183 10.20 10.48 2.01
N THR A 184 10.81 11.68 1.90
CA THR A 184 12.21 11.84 1.41
C THR A 184 13.18 11.01 2.26
N ASN A 185 13.13 11.19 3.59
CA ASN A 185 14.01 10.49 4.51
C ASN A 185 13.83 8.97 4.44
N ALA A 186 12.59 8.50 4.34
CA ALA A 186 12.31 7.06 4.23
C ALA A 186 12.91 6.45 2.96
N ILE A 187 12.81 7.13 1.82
CA ILE A 187 13.40 6.69 0.57
C ILE A 187 14.94 6.74 0.64
N ASP A 188 15.53 7.84 1.14
CA ASP A 188 16.97 7.97 1.30
C ASP A 188 17.58 6.86 2.18
N VAL A 189 16.90 6.50 3.28
CA VAL A 189 17.30 5.38 4.16
C VAL A 189 17.29 4.04 3.43
N VAL A 190 16.32 3.82 2.55
CA VAL A 190 16.25 2.60 1.74
C VAL A 190 17.35 2.57 0.68
N LEU A 191 17.59 3.70 0.01
CA LEU A 191 18.63 3.80 -1.02
C LEU A 191 20.05 3.69 -0.44
N ALA A 192 20.25 4.14 0.80
CA ALA A 192 21.54 4.01 1.50
C ALA A 192 21.86 2.56 1.93
N ALA A 193 20.85 1.68 2.01
CA ALA A 193 21.00 0.28 2.38
C ALA A 193 20.06 -0.60 1.55
N PRO A 194 20.36 -0.78 0.25
CA PRO A 194 19.44 -1.43 -0.70
C PRO A 194 19.09 -2.89 -0.35
N GLU A 195 19.96 -3.58 0.36
CA GLU A 195 19.70 -4.94 0.88
C GLU A 195 18.49 -4.98 1.83
N ARG A 196 18.06 -3.84 2.36
CA ARG A 196 16.81 -3.72 3.15
C ARG A 196 15.57 -3.97 2.29
N LEU A 197 15.59 -3.57 1.00
CA LEU A 197 14.46 -3.81 0.10
C LEU A 197 14.25 -5.30 -0.15
N GLU A 198 15.30 -6.07 -0.31
CA GLU A 198 15.18 -7.53 -0.48
C GLU A 198 14.62 -8.18 0.79
N ARG A 199 15.11 -7.79 1.98
CA ARG A 199 14.56 -8.26 3.26
C ARG A 199 13.09 -7.87 3.45
N LEU A 200 12.72 -6.64 3.10
CA LEU A 200 11.33 -6.18 3.12
C LEU A 200 10.46 -6.99 2.15
N ALA A 201 10.98 -7.29 0.95
CA ALA A 201 10.28 -8.09 -0.04
C ALA A 201 10.01 -9.52 0.48
N GLU A 202 10.97 -10.14 1.14
CA GLU A 202 10.80 -11.45 1.77
C GLU A 202 9.76 -11.42 2.90
N ALA A 203 9.81 -10.41 3.77
CA ALA A 203 8.82 -10.22 4.83
C ALA A 203 7.42 -9.98 4.24
N THR A 204 7.34 -9.18 3.16
CA THR A 204 6.10 -8.94 2.42
C THR A 204 5.48 -10.23 1.89
N LEU A 205 6.31 -11.13 1.33
CA LEU A 205 5.82 -12.45 0.87
C LEU A 205 5.36 -13.36 2.00
N ILE A 206 6.05 -13.34 3.14
CA ILE A 206 5.63 -14.13 4.31
C ILE A 206 4.25 -13.64 4.78
N ARG A 207 4.04 -12.32 4.81
CA ARG A 207 2.75 -11.73 5.14
C ARG A 207 1.69 -12.04 4.09
N ALA A 208 2.01 -11.90 2.81
CA ALA A 208 1.13 -12.20 1.69
C ALA A 208 0.47 -13.58 1.81
N LYS A 209 1.25 -14.59 2.17
CA LYS A 209 0.76 -15.98 2.34
C LYS A 209 -0.32 -16.14 3.42
N LYS A 210 -0.42 -15.20 4.38
CA LYS A 210 -1.43 -15.22 5.45
C LYS A 210 -2.76 -14.57 5.03
N TYR A 211 -2.79 -13.87 3.89
CA TYR A 211 -3.93 -13.06 3.46
C TYR A 211 -4.43 -13.40 2.06
N THR A 212 -4.33 -14.67 1.66
CA THR A 212 -4.89 -15.15 0.39
C THR A 212 -6.41 -15.31 0.45
N TRP A 213 -7.04 -15.34 -0.72
CA TRP A 213 -8.47 -15.58 -0.84
C TRP A 213 -8.89 -16.92 -0.22
N GLU A 214 -8.06 -17.96 -0.34
CA GLU A 214 -8.33 -19.28 0.22
C GLU A 214 -8.44 -19.24 1.75
N ILE A 215 -7.51 -18.54 2.41
CA ILE A 215 -7.53 -18.35 3.85
C ILE A 215 -8.75 -17.50 4.26
N ARG A 216 -9.04 -16.44 3.50
CA ARG A 216 -10.20 -15.60 3.73
C ARG A 216 -11.51 -16.37 3.59
N ARG A 217 -11.64 -17.20 2.56
CA ARG A 217 -12.82 -18.05 2.34
C ARG A 217 -13.05 -19.02 3.50
N LYS A 218 -11.97 -19.66 3.99
CA LYS A 218 -12.06 -20.55 5.14
C LYS A 218 -12.61 -19.83 6.37
N PHE A 219 -12.06 -18.67 6.68
CA PHE A 219 -12.54 -17.82 7.78
C PHE A 219 -14.03 -17.48 7.65
N TRP A 220 -14.49 -17.09 6.46
CA TRP A 220 -15.90 -16.76 6.24
C TRP A 220 -16.81 -17.96 6.42
N ASN A 221 -16.41 -19.14 5.95
CA ASN A 221 -17.21 -20.35 6.13
C ASN A 221 -17.33 -20.70 7.62
N GLU A 222 -16.23 -20.66 8.37
CA GLU A 222 -16.25 -20.91 9.82
C GLU A 222 -17.16 -19.92 10.57
N LEU A 223 -17.11 -18.64 10.20
CA LEU A 223 -17.96 -17.60 10.78
C LEU A 223 -19.45 -17.83 10.47
N TYR A 224 -19.79 -18.21 9.24
CA TYR A 224 -21.17 -18.53 8.85
C TYR A 224 -21.69 -19.76 9.59
N ASP A 225 -20.91 -20.82 9.69
CA ASP A 225 -21.30 -22.03 10.42
C ASP A 225 -21.56 -21.73 11.90
N GLU A 226 -20.72 -20.93 12.53
CA GLU A 226 -20.94 -20.46 13.90
C GLU A 226 -22.24 -19.68 14.08
N LEU A 227 -22.53 -18.77 13.11
CA LEU A 227 -23.75 -17.98 13.12
C LEU A 227 -25.00 -18.86 12.98
N VAL A 228 -24.99 -19.81 12.06
CA VAL A 228 -26.12 -20.75 11.86
C VAL A 228 -26.37 -21.53 13.13
N MET A 229 -25.31 -22.09 13.75
CA MET A 229 -25.44 -22.83 15.01
C MET A 229 -26.02 -21.96 16.15
N LYS A 230 -25.66 -20.68 16.24
CA LYS A 230 -26.21 -19.75 17.24
C LYS A 230 -27.68 -19.45 17.00
N LEU A 231 -28.08 -19.31 15.73
CA LEU A 231 -29.49 -19.05 15.37
C LEU A 231 -30.39 -20.26 15.67
N ASP A 232 -29.91 -21.48 15.39
CA ASP A 232 -30.67 -22.71 15.66
C ASP A 232 -30.85 -22.94 17.15
N LYS A 233 -29.89 -22.58 18.00
CA LYS A 233 -30.01 -22.61 19.46
C LYS A 233 -31.00 -21.58 20.00
N LYS A 234 -31.19 -20.43 19.35
CA LYS A 234 -32.17 -19.42 19.75
C LYS A 234 -33.64 -19.76 19.34
N ARG A 235 -33.79 -20.70 18.39
CA ARG A 235 -35.11 -21.16 17.91
C ARG A 235 -35.69 -22.35 18.66
N LYS A 236 -34.88 -23.00 19.49
CA LYS A 236 -35.23 -24.08 20.43
C LYS A 236 -35.46 -23.46 21.82
#